data_e04f30080e6c255838acf36a2828b804
#
_entry.id   e04f30080e6c255838acf36a2828b804
#
_cell.length_a   1.000
_cell.length_b   1.000
_cell.length_c   1.000
_cell.angle_alpha   90.00
_cell.angle_beta   90.00
_cell.angle_gamma   90.00
#
_symmetry.space_group_name_H-M   'P 1'
#
loop_
_entity.id
_entity.type
_entity.pdbx_description
1 polymer ?
#
loop_
_entity_poly.entity_id
_entity_poly.type
_entity_poly.pdbx_seq_one_letter_code
_entity_poly.pdbx_strand_id
1 'polypeptide(L)'
;MGDPQLTPAIVQDSDDGRVLMLAWMDAEAERRTRETGEAWFWSRSRRSLWRKGETSGNTLDVVEVRDDCDGDALLLRVRPAGPACHTGSRSCFAPALWRVVAERARTRPAGSYVASLVDAGPAAAARKVGEEGLELALAGAGESDERVVAEAADVLFHLYVLLAARGLDPAQVEDELAARAR
;
A
#
# COMPACT_ATOMS: atom_id res chain seq x y z
N MET A 1 27.15 19.10 -16.38
CA MET A 1 26.70 17.73 -16.55
C MET A 1 25.20 17.77 -16.77
N GLY A 2 24.71 17.22 -17.90
CA GLY A 2 23.27 17.11 -18.14
C GLY A 2 22.61 16.19 -17.11
N ASP A 3 21.28 16.29 -16.93
CA ASP A 3 20.53 15.34 -16.13
C ASP A 3 20.63 13.95 -16.77
N PRO A 4 20.75 12.87 -15.97
CA PRO A 4 20.81 11.53 -16.53
C PRO A 4 19.49 11.20 -17.25
N GLN A 5 19.58 10.40 -18.31
CA GLN A 5 18.40 9.79 -18.90
C GLN A 5 17.77 8.86 -17.85
N LEU A 6 16.49 9.02 -17.58
CA LEU A 6 15.78 8.25 -16.58
C LEU A 6 14.69 7.39 -17.21
N THR A 7 14.72 6.11 -16.88
CA THR A 7 13.70 5.15 -17.27
C THR A 7 12.74 4.90 -16.09
N PRO A 8 11.43 4.97 -16.27
CA PRO A 8 10.47 4.61 -15.24
C PRO A 8 10.54 3.11 -14.96
N ALA A 9 10.58 2.73 -13.69
CA ALA A 9 10.58 1.35 -13.25
C ALA A 9 9.31 1.06 -12.45
N ILE A 10 8.46 0.21 -13.00
CA ILE A 10 7.27 -0.33 -12.33
C ILE A 10 7.73 -1.49 -11.47
N VAL A 11 7.42 -1.45 -10.19
CA VAL A 11 7.77 -2.51 -9.24
C VAL A 11 6.53 -3.33 -8.94
N GLN A 12 6.61 -4.62 -9.22
CA GLN A 12 5.51 -5.57 -9.09
C GLN A 12 5.91 -6.71 -8.14
N ASP A 13 5.02 -7.07 -7.23
CA ASP A 13 5.15 -8.26 -6.40
C ASP A 13 5.17 -9.52 -7.28
N SER A 14 6.17 -10.39 -7.10
CA SER A 14 6.33 -11.61 -7.91
C SER A 14 5.30 -12.69 -7.57
N ASP A 15 4.71 -12.63 -6.38
CA ASP A 15 3.85 -13.70 -5.87
C ASP A 15 2.38 -13.49 -6.29
N ASP A 16 1.88 -12.25 -6.24
CA ASP A 16 0.47 -11.93 -6.56
C ASP A 16 0.27 -10.99 -7.76
N GLY A 17 1.37 -10.44 -8.32
CA GLY A 17 1.29 -9.53 -9.47
C GLY A 17 0.87 -8.10 -9.14
N ARG A 18 0.73 -7.74 -7.87
CA ARG A 18 0.33 -6.39 -7.44
C ARG A 18 1.43 -5.37 -7.73
N VAL A 19 1.06 -4.23 -8.30
CA VAL A 19 1.97 -3.10 -8.44
C VAL A 19 2.22 -2.47 -7.06
N LEU A 20 3.48 -2.43 -6.65
CA LEU A 20 3.90 -1.94 -5.33
C LEU A 20 4.26 -0.46 -5.36
N MET A 21 5.03 -0.03 -6.34
CA MET A 21 5.47 1.36 -6.51
C MET A 21 5.95 1.62 -7.94
N LEU A 22 6.18 2.89 -8.24
CA LEU A 22 6.95 3.34 -9.40
C LEU A 22 8.10 4.22 -8.92
N ALA A 23 9.27 4.05 -9.49
CA ALA A 23 10.42 4.92 -9.28
C ALA A 23 11.21 5.08 -10.58
N TRP A 24 12.28 5.86 -10.55
CA TRP A 24 13.10 6.16 -11.72
C TRP A 24 14.46 5.52 -11.57
N MET A 25 15.00 5.02 -12.67
CA MET A 25 16.33 4.44 -12.74
C MET A 25 17.15 5.19 -13.81
N ASP A 26 18.40 5.46 -13.50
CA ASP A 26 19.43 5.74 -14.51
C ASP A 26 20.19 4.44 -14.87
N ALA A 27 21.09 4.51 -15.80
CA ALA A 27 21.87 3.34 -16.22
C ALA A 27 22.67 2.70 -15.07
N GLU A 28 23.11 3.49 -14.09
CA GLU A 28 23.84 2.98 -12.93
C GLU A 28 22.92 2.27 -11.94
N ALA A 29 21.70 2.82 -11.68
CA ALA A 29 20.70 2.17 -10.86
C ALA A 29 20.29 0.81 -11.44
N GLU A 30 20.05 0.76 -12.75
CA GLU A 30 19.71 -0.48 -13.44
C GLU A 30 20.84 -1.50 -13.35
N ARG A 31 22.08 -1.10 -13.65
CA ARG A 31 23.25 -1.98 -13.56
C ARG A 31 23.38 -2.58 -12.16
N ARG A 32 23.30 -1.74 -11.09
CA ARG A 32 23.36 -2.21 -9.70
C ARG A 32 22.24 -3.16 -9.38
N THR A 33 21.02 -2.85 -9.81
CA THR A 33 19.87 -3.72 -9.59
C THR A 33 20.09 -5.11 -10.17
N ARG A 34 20.59 -5.19 -11.41
CA ARG A 34 20.87 -6.48 -12.08
C ARG A 34 22.04 -7.24 -11.43
N GLU A 35 23.07 -6.53 -10.94
CA GLU A 35 24.25 -7.13 -10.31
C GLU A 35 24.01 -7.61 -8.87
N THR A 36 23.27 -6.82 -8.09
CA THR A 36 23.10 -7.10 -6.65
C THR A 36 21.84 -7.90 -6.35
N GLY A 37 20.86 -7.93 -7.27
CA GLY A 37 19.54 -8.47 -6.99
C GLY A 37 18.68 -7.62 -6.03
N GLU A 38 19.12 -6.41 -5.68
CA GLU A 38 18.40 -5.46 -4.84
C GLU A 38 17.93 -4.27 -5.68
N ALA A 39 16.75 -3.72 -5.38
CA ALA A 39 16.19 -2.61 -6.16
C ALA A 39 16.89 -1.28 -5.85
N TRP A 40 17.61 -0.74 -6.83
CA TRP A 40 18.26 0.56 -6.83
C TRP A 40 17.52 1.54 -7.73
N PHE A 41 17.45 2.79 -7.32
CA PHE A 41 16.73 3.84 -8.04
C PHE A 41 17.50 5.15 -8.04
N TRP A 42 17.09 6.07 -8.93
CA TRP A 42 17.54 7.45 -8.96
C TRP A 42 16.52 8.38 -8.32
N SER A 43 16.95 9.15 -7.32
CA SER A 43 16.13 10.20 -6.72
C SER A 43 16.25 11.49 -7.52
N ARG A 44 15.18 11.91 -8.18
CA ARG A 44 15.13 13.16 -8.95
C ARG A 44 15.33 14.40 -8.08
N SER A 45 14.79 14.40 -6.86
CA SER A 45 14.91 15.53 -5.92
C SER A 45 16.28 15.63 -5.26
N ARG A 46 16.87 14.47 -4.89
CA ARG A 46 18.21 14.42 -4.26
C ARG A 46 19.35 14.36 -5.27
N ARG A 47 19.02 14.07 -6.55
CA ARG A 47 19.99 13.85 -7.64
C ARG A 47 21.05 12.81 -7.27
N SER A 48 20.62 11.70 -6.71
CA SER A 48 21.49 10.63 -6.24
C SER A 48 20.84 9.26 -6.32
N LEU A 49 21.67 8.25 -6.43
CA LEU A 49 21.25 6.86 -6.29
C LEU A 49 20.78 6.58 -4.86
N TRP A 50 19.84 5.66 -4.73
CA TRP A 50 19.38 5.13 -3.45
C TRP A 50 18.90 3.69 -3.61
N ARG A 51 19.10 2.89 -2.58
CA ARG A 51 18.61 1.52 -2.50
C ARG A 51 17.30 1.49 -1.73
N LYS A 52 16.32 0.79 -2.26
CA LYS A 52 15.06 0.60 -1.53
C LYS A 52 15.31 -0.17 -0.25
N GLY A 53 14.83 0.39 0.86
CA GLY A 53 14.99 -0.22 2.20
C GLY A 53 16.30 0.15 2.90
N GLU A 54 17.18 0.99 2.34
CA GLU A 54 18.45 1.37 2.98
C GLU A 54 18.31 1.97 4.37
N THR A 55 17.16 2.62 4.64
CA THR A 55 16.87 3.25 5.95
C THR A 55 15.83 2.46 6.73
N SER A 56 14.81 1.91 6.07
CA SER A 56 13.66 1.27 6.72
C SER A 56 13.82 -0.24 6.93
N GLY A 57 14.78 -0.88 6.28
CA GLY A 57 14.90 -2.34 6.22
C GLY A 57 13.91 -3.01 5.26
N ASN A 58 12.94 -2.29 4.70
CA ASN A 58 11.96 -2.83 3.75
C ASN A 58 12.58 -2.90 2.35
N THR A 59 13.47 -3.86 2.14
CA THR A 59 14.15 -4.13 0.88
C THR A 59 13.21 -4.76 -0.14
N LEU A 60 13.61 -4.73 -1.41
CA LEU A 60 12.95 -5.41 -2.51
C LEU A 60 13.98 -6.31 -3.19
N ASP A 61 13.84 -7.62 -3.01
CA ASP A 61 14.69 -8.62 -3.67
C ASP A 61 14.18 -8.81 -5.09
N VAL A 62 15.00 -8.49 -6.07
CA VAL A 62 14.61 -8.51 -7.49
C VAL A 62 14.72 -9.92 -8.03
N VAL A 63 13.61 -10.45 -8.50
CA VAL A 63 13.49 -11.77 -9.12
C VAL A 63 13.70 -11.68 -10.62
N GLU A 64 13.22 -10.60 -11.25
CA GLU A 64 13.29 -10.39 -12.70
C GLU A 64 13.31 -8.90 -13.01
N VAL A 65 14.10 -8.51 -14.01
CA VAL A 65 14.06 -7.18 -14.65
C VAL A 65 13.72 -7.39 -16.11
N ARG A 66 12.61 -6.81 -16.56
CA ARG A 66 12.11 -6.93 -17.93
C ARG A 66 11.93 -5.55 -18.53
N ASP A 67 12.43 -5.37 -19.74
CA ASP A 67 12.14 -4.21 -20.56
C ASP A 67 10.73 -4.34 -21.16
N ASP A 68 10.06 -3.23 -21.43
CA ASP A 68 8.82 -3.24 -22.21
C ASP A 68 9.11 -3.38 -23.71
N CYS A 69 8.07 -3.26 -24.55
CA CYS A 69 8.19 -3.61 -25.97
C CYS A 69 9.04 -2.61 -26.81
N ASP A 70 9.23 -1.39 -26.35
CA ASP A 70 9.99 -0.33 -27.03
C ASP A 70 11.16 0.21 -26.17
N GLY A 71 11.37 -0.38 -24.99
CA GLY A 71 12.54 -0.14 -24.13
C GLY A 71 12.50 1.20 -23.40
N ASP A 72 11.31 1.80 -23.21
CA ASP A 72 11.16 3.08 -22.51
C ASP A 72 10.73 2.92 -21.05
N ALA A 73 10.38 1.70 -20.61
CA ALA A 73 10.02 1.37 -19.23
C ALA A 73 10.61 0.02 -18.77
N LEU A 74 10.78 -0.13 -17.47
CA LEU A 74 11.24 -1.38 -16.83
C LEU A 74 10.13 -1.94 -15.93
N LEU A 75 9.96 -3.26 -15.96
CA LEU A 75 9.20 -4.00 -14.98
C LEU A 75 10.18 -4.77 -14.07
N LEU A 76 10.19 -4.42 -12.78
CA LEU A 76 10.91 -5.14 -11.74
C LEU A 76 9.92 -6.04 -11.00
N ARG A 77 10.06 -7.36 -11.16
CA ARG A 77 9.34 -8.32 -10.32
C ARG A 77 10.18 -8.61 -9.08
N VAL A 78 9.59 -8.42 -7.90
CA VAL A 78 10.32 -8.42 -6.64
C VAL A 78 9.62 -9.26 -5.57
N ARG A 79 10.40 -9.70 -4.56
CA ARG A 79 9.88 -10.17 -3.27
C ARG A 79 10.14 -9.10 -2.24
N PRO A 80 9.09 -8.43 -1.72
CA PRO A 80 9.27 -7.39 -0.72
C PRO A 80 9.53 -7.98 0.67
N ALA A 81 10.57 -7.50 1.37
CA ALA A 81 10.83 -7.86 2.77
C ALA A 81 9.86 -7.18 3.76
N GLY A 82 9.07 -6.22 3.29
CA GLY A 82 8.09 -5.48 4.07
C GLY A 82 7.34 -4.45 3.22
N PRO A 83 6.55 -3.56 3.84
CA PRO A 83 5.76 -2.56 3.13
C PRO A 83 6.59 -1.71 2.17
N ALA A 84 6.16 -1.63 0.91
CA ALA A 84 6.86 -0.82 -0.09
C ALA A 84 6.62 0.69 0.12
N CYS A 85 5.47 1.08 0.66
CA CYS A 85 5.13 2.48 0.89
C CYS A 85 5.73 3.01 2.20
N HIS A 86 6.18 4.28 2.18
CA HIS A 86 6.67 4.97 3.39
C HIS A 86 5.59 5.18 4.46
N THR A 87 4.31 5.06 4.11
CA THR A 87 3.17 5.13 5.04
C THR A 87 2.95 3.82 5.81
N GLY A 88 3.70 2.77 5.49
CA GLY A 88 3.51 1.42 6.04
C GLY A 88 2.51 0.57 5.26
N SER A 89 1.92 1.07 4.18
CA SER A 89 1.06 0.28 3.30
C SER A 89 1.91 -0.64 2.40
N ARG A 90 1.39 -1.83 2.07
CA ARG A 90 2.04 -2.78 1.17
C ARG A 90 2.36 -2.16 -0.20
N SER A 91 1.48 -1.30 -0.72
CA SER A 91 1.62 -0.63 -2.01
C SER A 91 1.47 0.88 -1.88
N CYS A 92 2.20 1.65 -2.70
CA CYS A 92 1.98 3.09 -2.89
C CYS A 92 0.65 3.42 -3.57
N PHE A 93 0.02 2.41 -4.19
CA PHE A 93 -1.28 2.50 -4.85
C PHE A 93 -2.44 1.99 -3.98
N ALA A 94 -2.21 1.82 -2.67
CA ALA A 94 -3.26 1.48 -1.72
C ALA A 94 -4.40 2.52 -1.74
N PRO A 95 -5.65 2.11 -1.43
CA PRO A 95 -6.80 3.03 -1.37
C PRO A 95 -6.50 4.28 -0.54
N ALA A 96 -7.00 5.44 -1.00
CA ALA A 96 -6.70 6.71 -0.34
C ALA A 96 -7.14 6.72 1.14
N LEU A 97 -8.30 6.15 1.45
CA LEU A 97 -8.79 6.01 2.82
C LEU A 97 -7.84 5.17 3.68
N TRP A 98 -7.38 4.03 3.17
CA TRP A 98 -6.43 3.19 3.91
C TRP A 98 -5.15 3.94 4.26
N ARG A 99 -4.59 4.72 3.31
CA ARG A 99 -3.37 5.50 3.58
C ARG A 99 -3.57 6.48 4.74
N VAL A 100 -4.74 7.14 4.80
CA VAL A 100 -5.07 8.07 5.89
C VAL A 100 -5.23 7.32 7.21
N VAL A 101 -5.95 6.20 7.21
CA VAL A 101 -6.18 5.39 8.43
C VAL A 101 -4.84 4.83 8.94
N ALA A 102 -4.05 4.21 8.08
CA ALA A 102 -2.75 3.63 8.44
C ALA A 102 -1.78 4.69 8.99
N GLU A 103 -1.72 5.86 8.36
CA GLU A 103 -0.89 6.97 8.83
C GLU A 103 -1.33 7.45 10.23
N ARG A 104 -2.62 7.68 10.45
CA ARG A 104 -3.15 8.10 11.75
C ARG A 104 -3.01 7.01 12.82
N ALA A 105 -3.16 5.75 12.43
CA ALA A 105 -2.92 4.61 13.32
C ALA A 105 -1.46 4.52 13.76
N ARG A 106 -0.52 4.87 12.90
CA ARG A 106 0.92 4.87 13.17
C ARG A 106 1.36 6.09 13.98
N THR A 107 0.96 7.30 13.58
CA THR A 107 1.45 8.58 14.15
C THR A 107 0.70 9.02 15.38
N ARG A 108 -0.50 8.50 15.63
CA ARG A 108 -1.36 8.80 16.79
C ARG A 108 -1.54 10.31 17.05
N PRO A 109 -1.93 11.11 16.04
CA PRO A 109 -2.05 12.55 16.24
C PRO A 109 -3.15 12.87 17.26
N ALA A 110 -2.90 13.87 18.12
CA ALA A 110 -3.84 14.32 19.12
C ALA A 110 -5.19 14.72 18.50
N GLY A 111 -6.29 14.31 19.10
CA GLY A 111 -7.66 14.56 18.61
C GLY A 111 -8.08 13.70 17.41
N SER A 112 -7.26 12.75 16.98
CA SER A 112 -7.63 11.83 15.91
C SER A 112 -8.56 10.72 16.40
N TYR A 113 -9.73 10.61 15.77
CA TYR A 113 -10.68 9.53 16.04
C TYR A 113 -10.09 8.14 15.73
N VAL A 114 -9.33 8.01 14.62
CA VAL A 114 -8.60 6.76 14.31
C VAL A 114 -7.65 6.40 15.46
N ALA A 115 -6.84 7.36 15.92
CA ALA A 115 -5.89 7.12 17.01
C ALA A 115 -6.63 6.66 18.27
N SER A 116 -7.73 7.31 18.66
CA SER A 116 -8.49 6.94 19.85
C SER A 116 -9.07 5.53 19.80
N LEU A 117 -9.57 5.10 18.62
CA LEU A 117 -10.09 3.73 18.45
C LEU A 117 -8.96 2.69 18.50
N VAL A 118 -7.81 2.99 17.87
CA VAL A 118 -6.67 2.05 17.89
C VAL A 118 -6.06 1.95 19.28
N ASP A 119 -6.02 3.06 20.05
CA ASP A 119 -5.54 3.07 21.44
C ASP A 119 -6.50 2.31 22.37
N ALA A 120 -7.81 2.37 22.11
CA ALA A 120 -8.81 1.59 22.82
C ALA A 120 -8.76 0.07 22.48
N GLY A 121 -7.99 -0.30 21.46
CA GLY A 121 -7.70 -1.66 21.07
C GLY A 121 -8.67 -2.27 20.05
N PRO A 122 -8.32 -3.45 19.49
CA PRO A 122 -9.08 -4.08 18.41
C PRO A 122 -10.54 -4.37 18.74
N ALA A 123 -10.87 -4.66 20.01
CA ALA A 123 -12.25 -4.92 20.43
C ALA A 123 -13.16 -3.68 20.28
N ALA A 124 -12.62 -2.47 20.52
CA ALA A 124 -13.36 -1.23 20.34
C ALA A 124 -13.65 -0.97 18.85
N ALA A 125 -12.64 -1.16 17.98
CA ALA A 125 -12.81 -1.04 16.55
C ALA A 125 -13.78 -2.11 15.98
N ALA A 126 -13.69 -3.37 16.46
CA ALA A 126 -14.60 -4.44 16.05
C ALA A 126 -16.06 -4.16 16.42
N ARG A 127 -16.31 -3.59 17.60
CA ARG A 127 -17.66 -3.18 18.00
C ARG A 127 -18.23 -2.14 17.03
N LYS A 128 -17.41 -1.14 16.62
CA LYS A 128 -17.86 -0.14 15.64
C LYS A 128 -18.20 -0.76 14.29
N VAL A 129 -17.42 -1.72 13.80
CA VAL A 129 -17.78 -2.46 12.57
C VAL A 129 -19.15 -3.14 12.71
N GLY A 130 -19.46 -3.70 13.88
CA GLY A 130 -20.75 -4.33 14.14
C GLY A 130 -21.90 -3.33 14.18
N GLU A 131 -21.72 -2.18 14.84
CA GLU A 131 -22.70 -1.10 14.92
C GLU A 131 -23.02 -0.58 13.50
N GLU A 132 -22.03 -0.15 12.75
CA GLU A 132 -22.19 0.38 11.38
C GLU A 132 -22.71 -0.70 10.39
N GLY A 133 -22.31 -1.95 10.57
CA GLY A 133 -22.85 -3.06 9.77
C GLY A 133 -24.36 -3.27 9.99
N LEU A 134 -24.85 -3.08 11.19
CA LEU A 134 -26.29 -3.12 11.48
C LEU A 134 -27.02 -1.91 10.86
N GLU A 135 -26.45 -0.71 10.96
CA GLU A 135 -27.03 0.50 10.37
C GLU A 135 -27.09 0.38 8.83
N LEU A 136 -26.03 -0.13 8.19
CA LEU A 136 -26.05 -0.44 6.76
C LEU A 136 -27.13 -1.45 6.39
N ALA A 137 -27.32 -2.51 7.19
CA ALA A 137 -28.35 -3.51 6.93
C ALA A 137 -29.77 -2.92 7.03
N LEU A 138 -30.01 -2.03 7.98
CA LEU A 138 -31.29 -1.32 8.14
C LEU A 138 -31.53 -0.35 6.98
N ALA A 139 -30.52 0.44 6.62
CA ALA A 139 -30.60 1.35 5.48
C ALA A 139 -30.90 0.58 4.17
N GLY A 140 -30.23 -0.54 3.93
CA GLY A 140 -30.44 -1.40 2.75
C GLY A 140 -31.81 -2.05 2.71
N ALA A 141 -32.51 -2.16 3.84
CA ALA A 141 -33.84 -2.76 3.91
C ALA A 141 -34.98 -1.82 3.48
N GLY A 142 -34.78 -0.49 3.48
CA GLY A 142 -35.89 0.41 3.14
C GLY A 142 -35.62 1.90 3.18
N GLU A 143 -34.36 2.32 3.32
CA GLU A 143 -34.00 3.74 3.28
C GLU A 143 -33.55 4.18 1.87
N SER A 144 -33.11 5.43 1.71
CA SER A 144 -32.65 5.96 0.43
C SER A 144 -31.26 5.46 0.06
N ASP A 145 -30.91 5.50 -1.25
CA ASP A 145 -29.58 5.13 -1.73
C ASP A 145 -28.46 5.98 -1.09
N GLU A 146 -28.75 7.26 -0.79
CA GLU A 146 -27.77 8.15 -0.12
C GLU A 146 -27.46 7.63 1.30
N ARG A 147 -28.47 7.12 2.03
CA ARG A 147 -28.26 6.51 3.36
C ARG A 147 -27.45 5.23 3.25
N VAL A 148 -27.78 4.37 2.30
CA VAL A 148 -27.01 3.14 2.06
C VAL A 148 -25.54 3.45 1.77
N VAL A 149 -25.28 4.48 0.94
CA VAL A 149 -23.90 4.91 0.63
C VAL A 149 -23.19 5.46 1.88
N ALA A 150 -23.88 6.23 2.70
CA ALA A 150 -23.29 6.79 3.93
C ALA A 150 -22.89 5.67 4.90
N GLU A 151 -23.81 4.75 5.20
CA GLU A 151 -23.54 3.64 6.12
C GLU A 151 -22.49 2.67 5.57
N ALA A 152 -22.47 2.41 4.25
CA ALA A 152 -21.43 1.63 3.63
C ALA A 152 -20.04 2.28 3.78
N ALA A 153 -19.97 3.62 3.69
CA ALA A 153 -18.72 4.35 3.91
C ALA A 153 -18.24 4.21 5.37
N ASP A 154 -19.15 4.27 6.34
CA ASP A 154 -18.82 4.11 7.76
C ASP A 154 -18.36 2.67 8.07
N VAL A 155 -18.99 1.65 7.49
CA VAL A 155 -18.52 0.26 7.59
C VAL A 155 -17.10 0.12 7.05
N LEU A 156 -16.82 0.64 5.84
CA LEU A 156 -15.48 0.59 5.23
C LEU A 156 -14.44 1.32 6.07
N PHE A 157 -14.80 2.49 6.60
CA PHE A 157 -13.92 3.26 7.46
C PHE A 157 -13.55 2.48 8.72
N HIS A 158 -14.54 1.96 9.46
CA HIS A 158 -14.30 1.23 10.69
C HIS A 158 -13.64 -0.13 10.46
N LEU A 159 -13.91 -0.79 9.32
CA LEU A 159 -13.17 -1.98 8.90
C LEU A 159 -11.69 -1.68 8.74
N TYR A 160 -11.32 -0.59 8.08
CA TYR A 160 -9.92 -0.20 7.94
C TYR A 160 -9.26 0.15 9.29
N VAL A 161 -10.00 0.79 10.20
CA VAL A 161 -9.49 1.04 11.57
C VAL A 161 -9.25 -0.27 12.32
N LEU A 162 -10.15 -1.24 12.19
CA LEU A 162 -9.98 -2.58 12.79
C LEU A 162 -8.75 -3.30 12.22
N LEU A 163 -8.58 -3.29 10.90
CA LEU A 163 -7.41 -3.89 10.25
C LEU A 163 -6.12 -3.23 10.76
N ALA A 164 -6.07 -1.90 10.81
CA ALA A 164 -4.94 -1.16 11.34
C ALA A 164 -4.65 -1.49 12.81
N ALA A 165 -5.69 -1.60 13.66
CA ALA A 165 -5.56 -1.98 15.06
C ALA A 165 -5.04 -3.42 15.26
N ARG A 166 -5.21 -4.27 14.24
CA ARG A 166 -4.71 -5.65 14.20
C ARG A 166 -3.37 -5.81 13.49
N GLY A 167 -2.81 -4.72 12.92
CA GLY A 167 -1.60 -4.78 12.09
C GLY A 167 -1.80 -5.51 10.76
N LEU A 168 -3.03 -5.56 10.25
CA LEU A 168 -3.39 -6.20 8.97
C LEU A 168 -3.48 -5.15 7.86
N ASP A 169 -3.17 -5.53 6.62
CA ASP A 169 -3.33 -4.69 5.43
C ASP A 169 -4.59 -5.12 4.66
N PRO A 170 -5.41 -4.20 4.11
CA PRO A 170 -6.56 -4.54 3.28
C PRO A 170 -6.25 -5.47 2.10
N ALA A 171 -5.01 -5.44 1.60
CA ALA A 171 -4.56 -6.37 0.59
C ALA A 171 -4.75 -7.84 0.97
N GLN A 172 -4.60 -8.18 2.26
CA GLN A 172 -4.82 -9.55 2.74
C GLN A 172 -6.31 -9.96 2.63
N VAL A 173 -7.23 -9.00 2.79
CA VAL A 173 -8.67 -9.24 2.58
C VAL A 173 -8.97 -9.47 1.10
N GLU A 174 -8.36 -8.68 0.21
CA GLU A 174 -8.47 -8.84 -1.24
C GLU A 174 -7.90 -10.20 -1.70
N ASP A 175 -6.76 -10.61 -1.16
CA ASP A 175 -6.12 -11.90 -1.44
C ASP A 175 -7.02 -13.07 -1.03
N GLU A 176 -7.66 -12.99 0.15
CA GLU A 176 -8.62 -13.99 0.63
C GLU A 176 -9.87 -14.05 -0.27
N LEU A 177 -10.39 -12.89 -0.71
CA LEU A 177 -11.52 -12.86 -1.65
C LEU A 177 -11.15 -13.47 -3.00
N ALA A 178 -9.96 -13.17 -3.51
CA ALA A 178 -9.45 -13.76 -4.76
C ALA A 178 -9.26 -15.29 -4.64
N ALA A 179 -8.82 -15.78 -3.49
CA ALA A 179 -8.70 -17.22 -3.24
C ALA A 179 -10.05 -17.95 -3.24
N ARG A 180 -11.11 -17.29 -2.75
CA ARG A 180 -12.48 -17.85 -2.73
C ARG A 180 -13.19 -17.79 -4.08
N ALA A 181 -12.77 -16.91 -4.97
CA ALA A 181 -13.34 -16.75 -6.31
C ALA A 181 -12.87 -17.82 -7.32
N ARG A 182 -11.98 -18.72 -6.91
CA ARG A 182 -11.47 -19.86 -7.69
C ARG A 182 -12.21 -21.12 -7.29
#